data_bff28a727c059b459a368fbf4da79773
#
_entry.id   bff28a727c059b459a368fbf4da79773
#
_cell.length_a   1.000
_cell.length_b   1.000
_cell.length_c   1.000
_cell.angle_alpha   90.00
_cell.angle_beta   90.00
_cell.angle_gamma   90.00
#
_symmetry.space_group_name_H-M   'P 1'
#
loop_
_entity.id
_entity.type
_entity.pdbx_description
1 polymer ?
#
loop_
_entity_poly.entity_id
_entity_poly.type
_entity_poly.pdbx_seq_one_letter_code
_entity_poly.pdbx_strand_id
1 'polypeptide(L)'
;MESCKYMLRSYPIIRPYIKEVNALFSMSPEELRKRNERRFLEIFQRAYDKSPFYHKLYTEAGIKKEDIKCLDDIKKLPVITKDMVRSHADEMLTVPRWKVIVANTSGTTGTPLRVYEDWSSIWRNQAYAYVTRKREGFTYGQPLVSLRGNLDKRDMMLKVHASNTLFF
;
A
#
# COMPACT_ATOMS: atom_id res chain seq x y z
N MET A 1 20.17 14.64 16.90
CA MET A 1 19.24 14.31 18.01
C MET A 1 17.88 13.82 17.51
N GLU A 2 17.25 14.46 16.51
CA GLU A 2 15.94 14.06 15.93
C GLU A 2 15.97 12.72 15.20
N SER A 3 17.02 12.45 14.42
CA SER A 3 17.23 11.15 13.76
C SER A 3 17.22 9.97 14.75
N CYS A 4 17.86 10.14 15.89
CA CYS A 4 17.91 9.12 16.92
C CYS A 4 16.52 8.87 17.55
N LYS A 5 15.78 9.95 17.83
CA LYS A 5 14.40 9.86 18.35
C LYS A 5 13.46 9.19 17.36
N TYR A 6 13.58 9.51 16.06
CA TYR A 6 12.81 8.86 15.02
C TYR A 6 13.13 7.37 14.93
N MET A 7 14.41 7.00 14.91
CA MET A 7 14.85 5.61 14.93
C MET A 7 14.28 4.83 16.12
N LEU A 8 14.46 5.34 17.33
CA LEU A 8 14.00 4.65 18.55
C LEU A 8 12.51 4.42 18.56
N ARG A 9 11.73 5.34 18.02
CA ARG A 9 10.26 5.27 18.01
C ARG A 9 9.71 4.38 16.90
N SER A 10 10.24 4.47 15.68
CA SER A 10 9.65 3.84 14.50
C SER A 10 10.33 2.52 14.10
N TYR A 11 11.61 2.34 14.41
CA TYR A 11 12.34 1.14 14.02
C TYR A 11 11.77 -0.17 14.59
N PRO A 12 11.34 -0.24 15.86
CA PRO A 12 10.70 -1.46 16.38
C PRO A 12 9.46 -1.88 15.58
N ILE A 13 8.68 -0.91 15.14
CA ILE A 13 7.44 -1.14 14.38
C ILE A 13 7.76 -1.61 12.95
N ILE A 14 8.75 -0.99 12.30
CA ILE A 14 9.07 -1.29 10.90
C ILE A 14 9.96 -2.52 10.72
N ARG A 15 10.71 -2.93 11.75
CA ARG A 15 11.66 -4.04 11.69
C ARG A 15 11.09 -5.36 11.16
N PRO A 16 9.91 -5.83 11.57
CA PRO A 16 9.31 -7.05 11.03
C PRO A 16 9.08 -6.96 9.53
N TYR A 17 8.60 -5.80 9.05
CA TYR A 17 8.38 -5.55 7.62
C TYR A 17 9.69 -5.47 6.83
N ILE A 18 10.76 -4.92 7.41
CA ILE A 18 12.10 -4.93 6.80
C ILE A 18 12.58 -6.37 6.59
N LYS A 19 12.36 -7.25 7.57
CA LYS A 19 12.71 -8.68 7.43
C LYS A 19 11.89 -9.34 6.30
N GLU A 20 10.57 -9.08 6.27
CA GLU A 20 9.69 -9.56 5.20
C GLU A 20 10.20 -9.11 3.82
N VAL A 21 10.48 -7.82 3.66
CA VAL A 21 10.94 -7.24 2.38
C VAL A 21 12.31 -7.81 1.98
N ASN A 22 13.26 -7.92 2.90
CA ASN A 22 14.56 -8.54 2.58
C ASN A 22 14.42 -9.99 2.12
N ALA A 23 13.52 -10.76 2.75
CA ALA A 23 13.25 -12.13 2.32
C ALA A 23 12.72 -12.19 0.88
N LEU A 24 11.88 -11.22 0.46
CA LEU A 24 11.40 -11.15 -0.93
C LEU A 24 12.52 -10.94 -1.95
N PHE A 25 13.52 -10.14 -1.60
CA PHE A 25 14.67 -9.91 -2.48
C PHE A 25 15.61 -11.13 -2.61
N SER A 26 15.48 -12.11 -1.73
CA SER A 26 16.25 -13.35 -1.75
C SER A 26 15.51 -14.51 -2.43
N MET A 27 14.24 -14.32 -2.77
CA MET A 27 13.41 -15.34 -3.41
C MET A 27 13.76 -15.50 -4.88
N SER A 28 13.73 -16.74 -5.37
CA SER A 28 13.76 -17.05 -6.78
C SER A 28 12.49 -16.57 -7.49
N PRO A 29 12.51 -16.38 -8.81
CA PRO A 29 11.31 -16.02 -9.57
C PRO A 29 10.14 -17.00 -9.35
N GLU A 30 10.43 -18.28 -9.21
CA GLU A 30 9.42 -19.31 -8.97
C GLU A 30 8.78 -19.18 -7.56
N GLU A 31 9.59 -18.95 -6.53
CA GLU A 31 9.10 -18.71 -5.18
C GLU A 31 8.25 -17.44 -5.10
N LEU A 32 8.67 -16.37 -5.79
CA LEU A 32 7.90 -15.13 -5.90
C LEU A 32 6.55 -15.38 -6.60
N ARG A 33 6.52 -16.16 -7.67
CA ARG A 33 5.27 -16.51 -8.37
C ARG A 33 4.32 -17.29 -7.46
N LYS A 34 4.80 -18.32 -6.78
CA LYS A 34 4.01 -19.10 -5.80
C LYS A 34 3.46 -18.22 -4.67
N ARG A 35 4.31 -17.33 -4.15
CA ARG A 35 3.89 -16.36 -3.12
C ARG A 35 2.81 -15.41 -3.64
N ASN A 36 3.01 -14.84 -4.84
CA ASN A 36 2.06 -13.90 -5.42
C ASN A 36 0.72 -14.58 -5.72
N GLU A 37 0.72 -15.81 -6.21
CA GLU A 37 -0.50 -16.59 -6.42
C GLU A 37 -1.27 -16.80 -5.11
N ARG A 38 -0.59 -17.27 -4.06
CA ARG A 38 -1.21 -17.41 -2.74
C ARG A 38 -1.80 -16.09 -2.24
N ARG A 39 -1.07 -14.97 -2.35
CA ARG A 39 -1.53 -13.65 -1.92
C ARG A 39 -2.72 -13.16 -2.75
N PHE A 40 -2.71 -13.43 -4.06
CA PHE A 40 -3.83 -13.11 -4.93
C PHE A 40 -5.10 -13.84 -4.49
N LEU A 41 -5.01 -15.15 -4.25
CA LEU A 41 -6.15 -15.95 -3.79
C LEU A 41 -6.67 -15.48 -2.42
N GLU A 42 -5.79 -15.18 -1.47
CA GLU A 42 -6.14 -14.62 -0.16
C GLU A 42 -6.89 -13.28 -0.29
N ILE A 43 -6.40 -12.39 -1.17
CA ILE A 43 -7.02 -11.07 -1.41
C ILE A 43 -8.38 -11.24 -2.09
N PHE A 44 -8.47 -12.08 -3.12
CA PHE A 44 -9.73 -12.36 -3.81
C PHE A 44 -10.78 -12.93 -2.86
N GLN A 45 -10.43 -13.97 -2.08
CA GLN A 45 -11.36 -14.58 -1.11
C GLN A 45 -11.83 -13.55 -0.07
N ARG A 46 -10.91 -12.75 0.45
CA ARG A 46 -11.25 -11.68 1.40
C ARG A 46 -12.17 -10.63 0.77
N ALA A 47 -11.91 -10.20 -0.45
CA ALA A 47 -12.74 -9.25 -1.18
C ALA A 47 -14.14 -9.81 -1.40
N TYR A 48 -14.23 -11.06 -1.84
CA TYR A 48 -15.50 -11.76 -2.05
C TYR A 48 -16.32 -11.88 -0.75
N ASP A 49 -15.67 -12.21 0.38
CA ASP A 49 -16.34 -12.48 1.65
C ASP A 49 -16.68 -11.25 2.48
N LYS A 50 -15.88 -10.19 2.36
CA LYS A 50 -15.90 -9.07 3.31
C LYS A 50 -16.28 -7.73 2.69
N SER A 51 -16.18 -7.58 1.37
CA SER A 51 -16.52 -6.33 0.70
C SER A 51 -17.89 -6.44 0.04
N PRO A 52 -18.88 -5.62 0.42
CA PRO A 52 -20.18 -5.57 -0.25
C PRO A 52 -20.07 -5.31 -1.76
N PHE A 53 -19.19 -4.38 -2.14
CA PHE A 53 -18.96 -4.02 -3.55
C PHE A 53 -18.42 -5.21 -4.35
N TYR A 54 -17.33 -5.85 -3.89
CA TYR A 54 -16.72 -6.96 -4.63
C TYR A 54 -17.59 -8.20 -4.65
N HIS A 55 -18.30 -8.48 -3.55
CA HIS A 55 -19.26 -9.58 -3.51
C HIS A 55 -20.33 -9.43 -4.59
N LYS A 56 -20.95 -8.25 -4.64
CA LYS A 56 -21.97 -7.92 -5.65
C LYS A 56 -21.41 -8.02 -7.06
N LEU A 57 -20.27 -7.35 -7.32
CA LEU A 57 -19.63 -7.29 -8.63
C LEU A 57 -19.29 -8.69 -9.18
N TYR A 58 -18.75 -9.57 -8.36
CA TYR A 58 -18.39 -10.92 -8.76
C TYR A 58 -19.63 -11.81 -8.97
N THR A 59 -20.61 -11.69 -8.10
CA THR A 59 -21.88 -12.43 -8.22
C THR A 59 -22.64 -12.05 -9.49
N GLU A 60 -22.74 -10.75 -9.80
CA GLU A 60 -23.36 -10.24 -11.04
C GLU A 60 -22.61 -10.69 -12.30
N ALA A 61 -21.30 -10.87 -12.22
CA ALA A 61 -20.48 -11.44 -13.28
C ALA A 61 -20.54 -12.97 -13.36
N GLY A 62 -21.33 -13.65 -12.50
CA GLY A 62 -21.47 -15.09 -12.46
C GLY A 62 -20.25 -15.83 -11.90
N ILE A 63 -19.34 -15.12 -11.22
CA ILE A 63 -18.09 -15.68 -10.68
C ILE A 63 -18.32 -16.21 -9.28
N LYS A 64 -18.00 -17.49 -9.08
CA LYS A 64 -17.98 -18.14 -7.76
C LYS A 64 -16.56 -18.22 -7.22
N LYS A 65 -16.40 -18.41 -5.92
CA LYS A 65 -15.07 -18.54 -5.30
C LYS A 65 -14.24 -19.67 -5.91
N GLU A 66 -14.90 -20.77 -6.23
CA GLU A 66 -14.29 -21.99 -6.76
C GLU A 66 -13.76 -21.82 -8.20
N ASP A 67 -14.16 -20.77 -8.90
CA ASP A 67 -13.74 -20.47 -10.27
C ASP A 67 -12.35 -19.84 -10.32
N ILE A 68 -11.87 -19.30 -9.20
CA ILE A 68 -10.56 -18.62 -9.09
C ILE A 68 -9.61 -19.48 -8.27
N LYS A 69 -8.69 -20.16 -8.96
CA LYS A 69 -7.78 -21.17 -8.39
C LYS A 69 -6.31 -20.84 -8.53
N CYS A 70 -5.94 -19.97 -9.47
CA CYS A 70 -4.57 -19.57 -9.73
C CYS A 70 -4.47 -18.11 -10.13
N LEU A 71 -3.25 -17.59 -10.23
CA LEU A 71 -3.00 -16.19 -10.56
C LEU A 71 -3.50 -15.85 -11.99
N ASP A 72 -3.45 -16.79 -12.92
CA ASP A 72 -3.89 -16.57 -14.31
C ASP A 72 -5.41 -16.35 -14.42
N ASP A 73 -6.19 -16.78 -13.44
CA ASP A 73 -7.63 -16.57 -13.36
C ASP A 73 -8.02 -15.09 -13.09
N ILE A 74 -7.05 -14.21 -12.80
CA ILE A 74 -7.27 -12.76 -12.68
C ILE A 74 -7.96 -12.20 -13.93
N LYS A 75 -7.76 -12.81 -15.09
CA LYS A 75 -8.36 -12.42 -16.37
C LYS A 75 -9.88 -12.63 -16.43
N LYS A 76 -10.42 -13.46 -15.52
CA LYS A 76 -11.85 -13.70 -15.39
C LYS A 76 -12.55 -12.58 -14.60
N LEU A 77 -11.77 -11.84 -13.78
CA LEU A 77 -12.34 -10.81 -12.91
C LEU A 77 -12.72 -9.55 -13.68
N PRO A 78 -13.85 -8.92 -13.34
CA PRO A 78 -14.27 -7.66 -13.93
C PRO A 78 -13.26 -6.55 -13.71
N VAL A 79 -13.08 -5.68 -14.70
CA VAL A 79 -12.23 -4.50 -14.60
C VAL A 79 -12.91 -3.43 -13.75
N ILE A 80 -12.19 -2.85 -12.81
CA ILE A 80 -12.67 -1.78 -11.93
C ILE A 80 -12.14 -0.44 -12.43
N THR A 81 -13.05 0.51 -12.65
CA THR A 81 -12.71 1.86 -13.09
C THR A 81 -12.49 2.81 -11.91
N LYS A 82 -11.80 3.93 -12.17
CA LYS A 82 -11.64 5.00 -11.16
C LYS A 82 -12.98 5.57 -10.67
N ASP A 83 -13.99 5.61 -11.53
CA ASP A 83 -15.30 6.14 -11.16
C ASP A 83 -16.06 5.17 -10.24
N MET A 84 -15.93 3.87 -10.47
CA MET A 84 -16.43 2.86 -9.54
C MET A 84 -15.77 2.99 -8.15
N VAL A 85 -14.44 3.20 -8.11
CA VAL A 85 -13.74 3.43 -6.83
C VAL A 85 -14.23 4.70 -6.14
N ARG A 86 -14.46 5.79 -6.87
CA ARG A 86 -14.98 7.05 -6.30
C ARG A 86 -16.37 6.87 -5.68
N SER A 87 -17.23 6.15 -6.38
CA SER A 87 -18.63 5.98 -5.97
C SER A 87 -18.81 4.98 -4.83
N HIS A 88 -17.93 3.99 -4.73
CA HIS A 88 -18.10 2.83 -3.84
C HIS A 88 -16.93 2.59 -2.87
N ALA A 89 -16.08 3.60 -2.61
CA ALA A 89 -14.87 3.43 -1.81
C ALA A 89 -15.13 2.77 -0.43
N ASP A 90 -16.21 3.16 0.24
CA ASP A 90 -16.58 2.62 1.56
C ASP A 90 -17.07 1.15 1.47
N GLU A 91 -17.80 0.80 0.40
CA GLU A 91 -18.30 -0.56 0.16
C GLU A 91 -17.19 -1.52 -0.27
N MET A 92 -16.05 -1.01 -0.76
CA MET A 92 -14.86 -1.79 -1.11
C MET A 92 -14.06 -2.25 0.11
N LEU A 93 -14.32 -1.71 1.31
CA LEU A 93 -13.62 -2.09 2.52
C LEU A 93 -13.87 -3.56 2.90
N THR A 94 -12.78 -4.24 3.28
CA THR A 94 -12.80 -5.60 3.82
C THR A 94 -12.56 -5.62 5.33
N VAL A 95 -12.41 -4.45 5.94
CA VAL A 95 -12.21 -4.24 7.38
C VAL A 95 -13.03 -3.03 7.84
N PRO A 96 -13.35 -2.93 9.14
CA PRO A 96 -14.07 -1.78 9.67
C PRO A 96 -13.37 -0.45 9.39
N ARG A 97 -14.14 0.60 9.11
CA ARG A 97 -13.66 1.94 8.74
C ARG A 97 -12.63 2.53 9.71
N TRP A 98 -12.76 2.25 11.02
CA TRP A 98 -11.83 2.74 12.05
C TRP A 98 -10.43 2.09 11.99
N LYS A 99 -10.24 1.00 11.24
CA LYS A 99 -8.95 0.33 11.04
C LYS A 99 -8.15 0.88 9.87
N VAL A 100 -8.71 1.81 9.11
CA VAL A 100 -8.09 2.36 7.92
C VAL A 100 -8.01 3.89 8.00
N ILE A 101 -7.04 4.45 7.29
CA ILE A 101 -6.89 5.88 7.08
C ILE A 101 -7.23 6.24 5.64
N VAL A 102 -7.60 7.49 5.42
CA VAL A 102 -7.83 8.02 4.08
C VAL A 102 -6.51 8.47 3.48
N ALA A 103 -6.23 8.01 2.26
CA ALA A 103 -5.18 8.54 1.41
C ALA A 103 -5.81 9.10 0.13
N ASN A 104 -5.25 10.17 -0.39
CA ASN A 104 -5.69 10.77 -1.65
C ASN A 104 -4.56 10.66 -2.67
N THR A 105 -4.90 10.29 -3.90
CA THR A 105 -3.93 10.34 -4.99
C THR A 105 -3.73 11.79 -5.42
N SER A 106 -2.52 12.15 -5.84
CA SER A 106 -2.17 13.50 -6.31
C SER A 106 -2.72 13.86 -7.69
N GLY A 107 -3.85 13.34 -8.10
CA GLY A 107 -4.49 13.43 -9.41
C GLY A 107 -3.96 14.55 -10.32
N THR A 108 -3.17 14.19 -11.33
CA THR A 108 -2.64 15.11 -12.35
C THR A 108 -3.75 15.66 -13.26
N THR A 109 -4.93 15.08 -13.23
CA THR A 109 -6.09 15.41 -14.12
C THR A 109 -7.29 15.99 -13.37
N GLY A 110 -7.12 16.56 -12.17
CA GLY A 110 -8.14 17.36 -11.49
C GLY A 110 -8.66 16.77 -10.18
N THR A 111 -9.44 15.70 -10.17
CA THR A 111 -10.07 15.22 -8.93
C THR A 111 -9.28 14.11 -8.28
N PRO A 112 -8.75 14.31 -7.03
CA PRO A 112 -8.04 13.26 -6.30
C PRO A 112 -8.92 12.02 -6.09
N LEU A 113 -8.34 10.83 -6.22
CA LEU A 113 -8.99 9.59 -5.88
C LEU A 113 -8.78 9.30 -4.40
N ARG A 114 -9.88 9.17 -3.66
CA ARG A 114 -9.88 8.75 -2.27
C ARG A 114 -9.68 7.24 -2.21
N VAL A 115 -8.68 6.79 -1.47
CA VAL A 115 -8.39 5.38 -1.21
C VAL A 115 -8.20 5.15 0.29
N TYR A 116 -8.31 3.90 0.72
CA TYR A 116 -8.11 3.53 2.12
C TYR A 116 -6.86 2.67 2.28
N GLU A 117 -6.07 2.97 3.28
CA GLU A 117 -4.87 2.22 3.65
C GLU A 117 -4.96 1.77 5.10
N ASP A 118 -4.54 0.55 5.40
CA ASP A 118 -4.32 0.10 6.76
C ASP A 118 -2.90 0.41 7.24
N TRP A 119 -2.70 0.40 8.55
CA TRP A 119 -1.40 0.68 9.14
C TRP A 119 -0.32 -0.32 8.70
N SER A 120 -0.68 -1.56 8.44
CA SER A 120 0.28 -2.59 7.99
C SER A 120 0.79 -2.30 6.58
N SER A 121 -0.07 -1.81 5.70
CA SER A 121 0.28 -1.36 4.34
C SER A 121 1.26 -0.18 4.39
N ILE A 122 0.99 0.80 5.26
CA ILE A 122 1.86 1.97 5.43
C ILE A 122 3.25 1.56 5.90
N TRP A 123 3.33 0.72 6.94
CA TRP A 123 4.62 0.27 7.47
C TRP A 123 5.38 -0.61 6.47
N ARG A 124 4.67 -1.45 5.71
CA ARG A 124 5.28 -2.26 4.65
C ARG A 124 5.82 -1.38 3.53
N ASN A 125 5.08 -0.35 3.10
CA ASN A 125 5.54 0.62 2.10
C ASN A 125 6.80 1.35 2.59
N GLN A 126 6.84 1.79 3.85
CA GLN A 126 8.03 2.38 4.45
C GLN A 126 9.22 1.41 4.47
N ALA A 127 8.97 0.13 4.75
CA ALA A 127 10.01 -0.89 4.73
C ALA A 127 10.58 -1.12 3.33
N TYR A 128 9.74 -1.17 2.29
CA TYR A 128 10.19 -1.23 0.90
C TYR A 128 11.07 -0.04 0.53
N ALA A 129 10.61 1.17 0.82
CA ALA A 129 11.37 2.38 0.56
C ALA A 129 12.71 2.40 1.30
N TYR A 130 12.73 1.94 2.55
CA TYR A 130 13.96 1.84 3.32
C TYR A 130 14.93 0.80 2.76
N VAL A 131 14.47 -0.43 2.49
CA VAL A 131 15.32 -1.52 2.00
C VAL A 131 15.94 -1.17 0.65
N THR A 132 15.16 -0.53 -0.24
CA THR A 132 15.67 -0.06 -1.53
C THR A 132 16.75 1.00 -1.34
N ARG A 133 16.51 2.02 -0.50
CA ARG A 133 17.50 3.08 -0.23
C ARG A 133 18.75 2.57 0.48
N LYS A 134 18.59 1.56 1.35
CA LYS A 134 19.72 0.95 2.07
C LYS A 134 20.75 0.35 1.10
N ARG A 135 20.32 -0.17 -0.04
CA ARG A 135 21.22 -0.69 -1.09
C ARG A 135 22.12 0.39 -1.67
N GLU A 136 21.64 1.64 -1.65
CA GLU A 136 22.38 2.84 -2.06
C GLU A 136 23.11 3.53 -0.89
N GLY A 137 23.33 2.82 0.22
CA GLY A 137 24.09 3.31 1.38
C GLY A 137 23.27 4.11 2.41
N PHE A 138 21.95 4.23 2.23
CA PHE A 138 21.10 4.95 3.20
C PHE A 138 20.97 4.17 4.51
N THR A 139 21.14 4.87 5.64
CA THR A 139 20.93 4.32 6.97
C THR A 139 19.60 4.81 7.55
N TYR A 140 18.87 3.92 8.23
CA TYR A 140 17.59 4.27 8.84
C TYR A 140 17.73 5.44 9.82
N GLY A 141 16.84 6.43 9.68
CA GLY A 141 16.85 7.64 10.51
C GLY A 141 17.70 8.78 9.98
N GLN A 142 18.46 8.58 8.91
CA GLN A 142 19.14 9.70 8.24
C GLN A 142 18.14 10.74 7.72
N PRO A 143 18.53 12.01 7.65
CA PRO A 143 17.73 13.04 7.00
C PRO A 143 17.44 12.68 5.55
N LEU A 144 16.18 12.83 5.14
CA LEU A 144 15.74 12.63 3.77
C LEU A 144 15.29 13.96 3.18
N VAL A 145 15.74 14.26 1.98
CA VAL A 145 15.20 15.35 1.18
C VAL A 145 14.22 14.79 0.16
N SER A 146 13.02 15.31 0.12
CA SER A 146 11.97 14.91 -0.81
C SER A 146 11.53 16.08 -1.67
N LEU A 147 11.84 16.00 -2.96
CA LEU A 147 11.41 16.99 -3.95
C LEU A 147 10.04 16.58 -4.49
N ARG A 148 8.99 17.19 -3.95
CA ARG A 148 7.59 16.94 -4.36
C ARG A 148 6.93 18.26 -4.70
N GLY A 149 6.37 18.41 -5.87
CA GLY A 149 5.66 19.61 -6.29
C GLY A 149 4.33 19.91 -5.58
N ASN A 150 4.09 19.35 -4.38
CA ASN A 150 2.82 19.39 -3.66
C ASN A 150 2.87 20.22 -2.38
N LEU A 151 3.85 21.09 -2.22
CA LEU A 151 3.86 22.06 -1.13
C LEU A 151 2.84 23.15 -1.40
N ASP A 152 2.13 23.58 -0.34
CA ASP A 152 1.26 24.74 -0.42
C ASP A 152 2.09 25.93 -0.91
N LYS A 153 1.56 26.74 -1.85
CA LYS A 153 2.29 27.83 -2.54
C LYS A 153 2.97 28.84 -1.60
N ARG A 154 2.70 28.77 -0.31
CA ARG A 154 3.26 29.64 0.74
C ARG A 154 4.53 29.12 1.39
N ASP A 155 4.78 27.80 1.31
CA ASP A 155 5.94 27.21 1.97
C ASP A 155 6.89 26.64 0.92
N MET A 156 8.05 27.27 0.75
CA MET A 156 9.11 26.74 -0.12
C MET A 156 9.77 25.49 0.47
N MET A 157 9.54 25.21 1.76
CA MET A 157 10.17 24.10 2.48
C MET A 157 9.34 23.68 3.70
N LEU A 158 9.07 22.38 3.83
CA LEU A 158 8.42 21.81 4.99
C LEU A 158 9.27 20.71 5.62
N LYS A 159 9.65 20.88 6.89
CA LYS A 159 10.34 19.84 7.65
C LYS A 159 9.36 19.02 8.47
N VAL A 160 9.25 17.73 8.16
CA VAL A 160 8.45 16.77 8.92
C VAL A 160 9.36 16.03 9.91
N HIS A 161 9.36 16.47 11.17
CA HIS A 161 10.19 15.91 12.24
C HIS A 161 9.90 14.42 12.49
N ALA A 162 8.65 14.00 12.34
CA ALA A 162 8.23 12.62 12.56
C ALA A 162 8.90 11.61 11.61
N SER A 163 9.25 12.00 10.41
CA SER A 163 9.91 11.18 9.40
C SER A 163 11.35 11.61 9.11
N ASN A 164 11.85 12.65 9.81
CA ASN A 164 13.12 13.31 9.54
C ASN A 164 13.29 13.68 8.05
N THR A 165 12.20 14.15 7.45
CA THR A 165 12.13 14.46 6.01
C THR A 165 11.96 15.95 5.79
N LEU A 166 12.73 16.50 4.86
CA LEU A 166 12.61 17.84 4.36
C LEU A 166 11.97 17.79 2.97
N PHE A 167 10.84 18.46 2.82
CA PHE A 167 10.12 18.57 1.55
C PHE A 167 10.37 19.95 0.92
N PHE A 168 10.57 19.97 -0.40
CA PHE A 168 10.68 21.15 -1.25
C PHE A 168 9.63 21.12 -2.34
#